data_d0fd73a01d04b0f45ee4a29e92605ad4
#
_entry.id   d0fd73a01d04b0f45ee4a29e92605ad4
#
_cell.length_a   1.000
_cell.length_b   1.000
_cell.length_c   1.000
_cell.angle_alpha   90.00
_cell.angle_beta   90.00
_cell.angle_gamma   90.00
#
_symmetry.space_group_name_H-M   'P 1'
#
loop_
_entity.id
_entity.type
_entity.pdbx_description
1 polymer ?
#
loop_
_entity_poly.entity_id
_entity_poly.type
_entity_poly.pdbx_seq_one_letter_code
_entity_poly.pdbx_strand_id
1 'polypeptide(L)'
;TPTDIEIVYQEKIPSVPTTKAEVVANVPADGVDSSAYSITVYGPNNDGRTMNMVFSKVEGKVNTWEINFNIEDGTVTGGPVEAVFNADGTLLSPKNIDVSVAWDDGSSNNVNIDIANMTQYAGGTGITKVDQDGAPSGNFVKSYIDENGVVKASYSNGNELVYGKLALVGFESADNLIPVNNTLFEASNDTGASHYVNGPDKNIANLLQPQAVEASAVNVESEFAKMIVVQRAYSLNTQSFTANNEMLQTIVNLKT
;
A
#
# COMPACT_ATOMS: atom_id res chain seq x y z
N THR A 1 3.95 -11.38 -22.24
CA THR A 1 5.43 -11.41 -22.07
C THR A 1 5.79 -10.41 -21.00
N PRO A 2 6.65 -10.77 -20.02
CA PRO A 2 7.15 -9.81 -19.05
C PRO A 2 7.94 -8.72 -19.78
N THR A 3 7.86 -7.52 -19.24
CA THR A 3 8.60 -6.35 -19.67
C THR A 3 9.40 -5.83 -18.47
N ASP A 4 10.42 -5.06 -18.72
CA ASP A 4 11.18 -4.41 -17.65
C ASP A 4 10.28 -3.48 -16.85
N ILE A 5 10.46 -3.45 -15.52
CA ILE A 5 9.79 -2.50 -14.65
C ILE A 5 10.64 -1.24 -14.61
N GLU A 6 10.12 -0.16 -15.19
CA GLU A 6 10.74 1.15 -15.12
C GLU A 6 10.32 1.84 -13.81
N ILE A 7 11.28 2.08 -12.93
CA ILE A 7 11.06 2.84 -11.70
C ILE A 7 11.38 4.31 -11.98
N VAL A 8 10.35 5.08 -12.34
CA VAL A 8 10.47 6.53 -12.49
C VAL A 8 10.41 7.17 -11.10
N TYR A 9 11.54 7.61 -10.60
CA TYR A 9 11.62 8.29 -9.32
C TYR A 9 10.87 9.63 -9.38
N GLN A 10 9.83 9.74 -8.58
CA GLN A 10 9.11 10.99 -8.35
C GLN A 10 9.33 11.43 -6.91
N GLU A 11 10.08 12.51 -6.73
CA GLU A 11 10.36 13.06 -5.40
C GLU A 11 9.09 13.54 -4.71
N LYS A 12 8.15 14.08 -5.49
CA LYS A 12 6.87 14.58 -5.01
C LYS A 12 5.74 14.16 -5.92
N ILE A 13 4.63 13.70 -5.35
CA ILE A 13 3.36 13.49 -6.06
C ILE A 13 2.39 14.64 -5.75
N PRO A 14 1.55 15.04 -6.72
CA PRO A 14 0.56 16.08 -6.51
C PRO A 14 -0.47 15.71 -5.45
N SER A 15 -1.18 16.70 -4.93
CA SER A 15 -2.35 16.50 -4.08
C SER A 15 -3.45 15.75 -4.84
N VAL A 16 -4.25 15.00 -4.09
CA VAL A 16 -5.49 14.40 -4.62
C VAL A 16 -6.63 15.36 -4.30
N PRO A 17 -7.27 15.96 -5.32
CA PRO A 17 -8.37 16.89 -5.06
C PRO A 17 -9.54 16.22 -4.36
N THR A 18 -10.13 16.90 -3.40
CA THR A 18 -11.35 16.43 -2.77
C THR A 18 -12.50 16.44 -3.77
N THR A 19 -13.17 15.31 -3.93
CA THR A 19 -14.38 15.17 -4.77
C THR A 19 -15.61 14.84 -3.95
N LYS A 20 -15.45 14.24 -2.78
CA LYS A 20 -16.53 13.88 -1.87
C LYS A 20 -16.15 14.23 -0.45
N ALA A 21 -17.14 14.71 0.31
CA ALA A 21 -17.04 14.91 1.74
C ALA A 21 -18.33 14.46 2.42
N GLU A 22 -18.22 13.84 3.58
CA GLU A 22 -19.35 13.50 4.47
C GLU A 22 -19.25 14.36 5.72
N VAL A 23 -20.34 15.04 6.08
CA VAL A 23 -20.41 15.85 7.30
C VAL A 23 -21.58 15.39 8.13
N VAL A 24 -21.29 14.92 9.34
CA VAL A 24 -22.29 14.56 10.34
C VAL A 24 -22.16 15.53 11.50
N ALA A 25 -23.16 16.37 11.67
CA ALA A 25 -23.15 17.41 12.68
C ALA A 25 -24.57 17.69 13.21
N ASN A 26 -24.65 18.31 14.38
CA ASN A 26 -25.91 18.79 14.94
C ASN A 26 -26.00 20.29 14.83
N VAL A 27 -27.06 20.78 14.20
CA VAL A 27 -27.44 22.20 14.18
C VAL A 27 -28.38 22.48 15.36
N PRO A 28 -28.12 23.44 16.24
CA PRO A 28 -28.94 23.67 17.42
C PRO A 28 -30.37 24.07 17.04
N ALA A 29 -31.36 23.40 17.63
CA ALA A 29 -32.76 23.75 17.44
C ALA A 29 -33.13 25.09 18.10
N ASP A 30 -32.44 25.44 19.20
CA ASP A 30 -32.71 26.59 20.05
C ASP A 30 -31.44 27.39 20.35
N GLY A 31 -31.63 28.65 20.73
CA GLY A 31 -30.60 29.50 21.32
C GLY A 31 -29.52 30.05 20.40
N VAL A 32 -29.49 29.69 19.11
CA VAL A 32 -28.47 30.16 18.17
C VAL A 32 -29.09 30.37 16.78
N ASP A 33 -28.79 31.52 16.18
CA ASP A 33 -29.26 31.87 14.83
C ASP A 33 -28.24 31.57 13.72
N SER A 34 -27.02 31.22 14.10
CA SER A 34 -25.96 30.83 13.15
C SER A 34 -25.01 29.81 13.76
N SER A 35 -24.57 28.85 12.96
CA SER A 35 -23.59 27.84 13.32
C SER A 35 -22.62 27.64 12.18
N ALA A 36 -21.33 27.44 12.49
CA ALA A 36 -20.31 27.23 11.47
C ALA A 36 -19.63 25.85 11.67
N TYR A 37 -19.42 25.15 10.57
CA TYR A 37 -18.71 23.88 10.50
C TYR A 37 -17.59 24.00 9.47
N SER A 38 -16.46 23.38 9.76
CA SER A 38 -15.28 23.46 8.88
C SER A 38 -14.87 22.09 8.39
N ILE A 39 -14.56 22.01 7.11
CA ILE A 39 -13.98 20.82 6.48
C ILE A 39 -12.69 21.19 5.76
N THR A 40 -11.73 20.27 5.68
CA THR A 40 -10.54 20.49 4.87
C THR A 40 -10.81 20.01 3.44
N VAL A 41 -10.59 20.88 2.46
CA VAL A 41 -10.73 20.58 1.03
C VAL A 41 -9.38 20.73 0.35
N TYR A 42 -8.98 19.72 -0.40
CA TYR A 42 -7.76 19.71 -1.18
C TYR A 42 -8.06 20.06 -2.64
N GLY A 43 -7.30 20.99 -3.18
CA GLY A 43 -7.34 21.32 -4.60
C GLY A 43 -6.29 20.54 -5.39
N PRO A 44 -6.30 20.66 -6.72
CA PRO A 44 -5.33 19.97 -7.57
C PRO A 44 -3.86 20.32 -7.30
N ASN A 45 -3.61 21.56 -6.85
CA ASN A 45 -2.26 22.11 -6.68
C ASN A 45 -1.96 22.63 -5.27
N ASN A 46 -2.85 22.40 -4.30
CA ASN A 46 -2.67 22.91 -2.94
C ASN A 46 -2.75 21.83 -1.87
N ASP A 47 -2.18 22.10 -0.71
CA ASP A 47 -2.07 21.16 0.41
C ASP A 47 -3.29 21.20 1.36
N GLY A 48 -4.42 21.66 0.86
CA GLY A 48 -5.68 21.74 1.60
C GLY A 48 -5.94 23.11 2.22
N ARG A 49 -7.21 23.50 2.19
CA ARG A 49 -7.74 24.73 2.76
C ARG A 49 -9.00 24.43 3.55
N THR A 50 -9.25 25.26 4.54
CA THR A 50 -10.44 25.14 5.35
C THR A 50 -11.63 25.76 4.64
N MET A 51 -12.60 24.95 4.27
CA MET A 51 -13.89 25.40 3.81
C MET A 51 -14.84 25.49 5.00
N ASN A 52 -15.43 26.67 5.20
CA ASN A 52 -16.42 26.87 6.24
C ASN A 52 -17.82 26.82 5.64
N MET A 53 -18.68 26.02 6.26
CA MET A 53 -20.12 25.95 6.01
C MET A 53 -20.82 26.71 7.13
N VAL A 54 -21.43 27.83 6.79
CA VAL A 54 -22.14 28.66 7.74
C VAL A 54 -23.63 28.44 7.57
N PHE A 55 -24.24 27.88 8.59
CA PHE A 55 -25.69 27.68 8.67
C PHE A 55 -26.31 28.90 9.38
N SER A 56 -27.27 29.54 8.74
CA SER A 56 -28.03 30.67 9.29
C SER A 56 -29.51 30.36 9.22
N LYS A 57 -30.27 30.60 10.30
CA LYS A 57 -31.73 30.42 10.29
C LYS A 57 -32.37 31.34 9.26
N VAL A 58 -33.32 30.82 8.51
CA VAL A 58 -34.11 31.58 7.55
C VAL A 58 -35.27 32.24 8.30
N GLU A 59 -35.33 33.55 8.31
CA GLU A 59 -36.39 34.31 8.99
C GLU A 59 -37.79 33.95 8.43
N GLY A 60 -38.72 33.68 9.31
CA GLY A 60 -40.08 33.29 8.94
C GLY A 60 -40.28 31.86 8.47
N LYS A 61 -39.23 31.04 8.37
CA LYS A 61 -39.34 29.61 8.05
C LYS A 61 -38.96 28.76 9.27
N VAL A 62 -39.79 27.75 9.56
CA VAL A 62 -39.55 26.81 10.67
C VAL A 62 -38.60 25.73 10.20
N ASN A 63 -37.64 25.36 11.04
CA ASN A 63 -36.67 24.27 10.78
C ASN A 63 -35.93 24.40 9.45
N THR A 64 -35.72 25.62 8.98
CA THR A 64 -35.05 25.92 7.71
C THR A 64 -33.80 26.75 7.96
N TRP A 65 -32.70 26.26 7.40
CA TRP A 65 -31.40 26.91 7.49
C TRP A 65 -30.85 27.19 6.11
N GLU A 66 -30.22 28.33 5.93
CA GLU A 66 -29.45 28.68 4.76
C GLU A 66 -27.98 28.33 5.00
N ILE A 67 -27.38 27.59 4.08
CA ILE A 67 -25.98 27.16 4.15
C ILE A 67 -25.18 28.01 3.16
N ASN A 68 -24.26 28.79 3.68
CA ASN A 68 -23.28 29.54 2.91
C ASN A 68 -21.92 28.88 3.00
N PHE A 69 -21.16 28.89 1.90
CA PHE A 69 -19.83 28.30 1.81
C PHE A 69 -18.81 29.41 1.59
N ASN A 70 -17.71 29.37 2.34
CA ASN A 70 -16.54 30.17 2.06
C ASN A 70 -15.27 29.38 2.28
N ILE A 71 -14.22 29.69 1.52
CA ILE A 71 -12.92 29.03 1.57
C ILE A 71 -11.83 30.07 1.46
N GLU A 72 -10.70 29.78 2.09
CA GLU A 72 -9.49 30.58 2.00
C GLU A 72 -8.76 30.28 0.68
N ASP A 73 -8.20 31.31 0.04
CA ASP A 73 -7.48 31.21 -1.26
C ASP A 73 -8.35 30.64 -2.40
N GLY A 74 -9.63 30.98 -2.43
CA GLY A 74 -10.54 30.56 -3.49
C GLY A 74 -11.96 31.07 -3.33
N THR A 75 -12.80 30.74 -4.29
CA THR A 75 -14.23 31.05 -4.28
C THR A 75 -15.07 29.80 -4.43
N VAL A 76 -16.15 29.72 -3.65
CA VAL A 76 -17.09 28.59 -3.73
C VAL A 76 -18.35 29.04 -4.45
N THR A 77 -18.79 28.28 -5.43
CA THR A 77 -20.07 28.44 -6.13
C THR A 77 -20.95 27.21 -5.88
N GLY A 78 -22.27 27.38 -5.93
CA GLY A 78 -23.22 26.31 -5.61
C GLY A 78 -24.01 26.56 -4.32
N GLY A 79 -23.78 27.70 -3.65
CA GLY A 79 -24.56 28.21 -2.54
C GLY A 79 -25.13 29.59 -2.83
N PRO A 80 -26.00 30.15 -1.92
CA PRO A 80 -26.51 29.52 -0.71
C PRO A 80 -27.51 28.38 -0.98
N VAL A 81 -27.57 27.39 -0.07
CA VAL A 81 -28.45 26.21 -0.15
C VAL A 81 -29.37 26.18 1.07
N GLU A 82 -30.68 26.01 0.88
CA GLU A 82 -31.63 25.85 1.98
C GLU A 82 -31.66 24.40 2.46
N ALA A 83 -31.38 24.17 3.74
CA ALA A 83 -31.53 22.88 4.43
C ALA A 83 -32.80 22.89 5.28
N VAL A 84 -33.67 21.94 5.08
CA VAL A 84 -34.94 21.78 5.79
C VAL A 84 -34.88 20.53 6.67
N PHE A 85 -35.24 20.69 7.95
CA PHE A 85 -35.32 19.61 8.91
C PHE A 85 -36.77 19.23 9.23
N ASN A 86 -36.99 17.94 9.48
CA ASN A 86 -38.28 17.42 9.95
C ASN A 86 -38.56 17.84 11.40
N ALA A 87 -39.80 17.67 11.84
CA ALA A 87 -40.19 17.92 13.23
C ALA A 87 -39.50 16.98 14.24
N ASP A 88 -38.98 15.86 13.80
CA ASP A 88 -38.19 14.89 14.60
C ASP A 88 -36.71 15.24 14.68
N GLY A 89 -36.29 16.35 14.03
CA GLY A 89 -34.91 16.78 14.01
C GLY A 89 -34.01 16.12 12.98
N THR A 90 -34.53 15.25 12.11
CA THR A 90 -33.76 14.67 11.00
C THR A 90 -33.76 15.58 9.78
N LEU A 91 -32.71 15.53 8.96
CA LEU A 91 -32.63 16.31 7.73
C LEU A 91 -33.62 15.76 6.68
N LEU A 92 -34.50 16.64 6.17
CA LEU A 92 -35.42 16.34 5.09
C LEU A 92 -34.77 16.49 3.73
N SER A 93 -34.17 17.65 3.47
CA SER A 93 -33.52 18.00 2.19
C SER A 93 -32.60 19.21 2.32
N PRO A 94 -31.58 19.34 1.44
CA PRO A 94 -31.04 18.31 0.56
C PRO A 94 -30.20 17.30 1.34
N LYS A 95 -29.96 16.12 0.76
CA LYS A 95 -29.03 15.13 1.35
C LYS A 95 -27.61 15.31 0.87
N ASN A 96 -27.44 15.83 -0.35
CA ASN A 96 -26.16 16.13 -0.97
C ASN A 96 -26.17 17.54 -1.51
N ILE A 97 -25.03 18.19 -1.41
CA ILE A 97 -24.80 19.54 -1.94
C ILE A 97 -23.59 19.48 -2.85
N ASP A 98 -23.78 19.90 -4.10
CA ASP A 98 -22.69 20.02 -5.06
C ASP A 98 -22.17 21.45 -5.07
N VAL A 99 -20.91 21.63 -4.71
CA VAL A 99 -20.22 22.91 -4.76
C VAL A 99 -19.04 22.84 -5.70
N SER A 100 -18.76 23.93 -6.39
CA SER A 100 -17.55 24.08 -7.20
C SER A 100 -16.63 25.08 -6.54
N VAL A 101 -15.39 24.67 -6.33
CA VAL A 101 -14.34 25.52 -5.77
C VAL A 101 -13.44 25.96 -6.90
N ALA A 102 -13.32 27.28 -7.09
CA ALA A 102 -12.36 27.89 -7.98
C ALA A 102 -11.22 28.47 -7.13
N TRP A 103 -10.02 27.96 -7.32
CA TRP A 103 -8.84 28.35 -6.55
C TRP A 103 -8.15 29.58 -7.17
N ASP A 104 -7.46 30.35 -6.36
CA ASP A 104 -6.73 31.55 -6.80
C ASP A 104 -5.56 31.22 -7.73
N ASP A 105 -5.10 29.96 -7.76
CA ASP A 105 -4.09 29.46 -8.68
C ASP A 105 -4.65 29.15 -10.10
N GLY A 106 -5.94 29.36 -10.32
CA GLY A 106 -6.65 29.10 -11.58
C GLY A 106 -7.13 27.67 -11.73
N SER A 107 -6.87 26.77 -10.80
CA SER A 107 -7.42 25.42 -10.78
C SER A 107 -8.84 25.40 -10.22
N SER A 108 -9.55 24.30 -10.42
CA SER A 108 -10.90 24.11 -9.87
C SER A 108 -11.18 22.63 -9.62
N ASN A 109 -12.06 22.36 -8.66
CA ASN A 109 -12.62 21.04 -8.44
C ASN A 109 -14.06 21.12 -7.94
N ASN A 110 -14.84 20.09 -8.21
CA ASN A 110 -16.20 19.94 -7.71
C ASN A 110 -16.19 19.01 -6.50
N VAL A 111 -16.93 19.40 -5.46
CA VAL A 111 -17.05 18.64 -4.21
C VAL A 111 -18.51 18.34 -3.97
N ASN A 112 -18.84 17.06 -3.87
CA ASN A 112 -20.15 16.58 -3.42
C ASN A 112 -20.10 16.39 -1.90
N ILE A 113 -20.91 17.16 -1.17
CA ILE A 113 -20.96 17.13 0.29
C ILE A 113 -22.21 16.39 0.72
N ASP A 114 -22.04 15.21 1.30
CA ASP A 114 -23.12 14.44 1.92
C ASP A 114 -23.39 14.96 3.33
N ILE A 115 -24.61 15.48 3.53
CA ILE A 115 -25.12 15.97 4.81
C ILE A 115 -26.35 15.20 5.30
N ALA A 116 -26.65 14.03 4.68
CA ALA A 116 -27.87 13.25 4.94
C ALA A 116 -28.06 12.88 6.42
N ASN A 117 -26.96 12.73 7.15
CA ASN A 117 -26.93 12.35 8.57
C ASN A 117 -26.84 13.55 9.54
N MET A 118 -27.04 14.77 9.05
CA MET A 118 -27.15 15.94 9.92
C MET A 118 -28.44 15.95 10.70
N THR A 119 -28.40 16.54 11.88
CA THR A 119 -29.53 16.60 12.81
C THR A 119 -29.77 18.02 13.32
N GLN A 120 -30.99 18.29 13.78
CA GLN A 120 -31.37 19.52 14.45
C GLN A 120 -32.00 19.18 15.80
N TYR A 121 -31.16 19.08 16.84
CA TYR A 121 -31.62 18.86 18.21
C TYR A 121 -31.25 20.00 19.12
N ALA A 122 -31.98 20.14 20.23
CA ALA A 122 -31.61 21.05 21.30
C ALA A 122 -30.24 20.70 21.87
N GLY A 123 -29.40 21.70 22.12
CA GLY A 123 -28.03 21.49 22.64
C GLY A 123 -26.98 22.19 21.79
N GLY A 124 -25.70 21.93 22.05
CA GLY A 124 -24.60 22.60 21.38
C GLY A 124 -24.39 22.19 19.92
N THR A 125 -23.81 23.11 19.16
CA THR A 125 -23.20 22.80 17.86
C THR A 125 -22.08 21.76 18.05
N GLY A 126 -22.09 20.69 17.27
CA GLY A 126 -21.04 19.66 17.34
C GLY A 126 -20.88 18.94 16.01
N ILE A 127 -19.63 18.84 15.54
CA ILE A 127 -19.28 17.92 14.46
C ILE A 127 -19.04 16.56 15.09
N THR A 128 -19.78 15.55 14.63
CA THR A 128 -19.60 14.16 15.07
C THR A 128 -18.64 13.41 14.15
N LYS A 129 -18.70 13.70 12.85
CA LYS A 129 -17.85 13.07 11.84
C LYS A 129 -17.62 14.04 10.68
N VAL A 130 -16.38 14.10 10.22
CA VAL A 130 -16.02 14.66 8.93
C VAL A 130 -15.12 13.64 8.24
N ASP A 131 -15.48 13.27 7.03
CA ASP A 131 -14.70 12.38 6.17
C ASP A 131 -14.61 12.98 4.78
N GLN A 132 -13.50 12.74 4.08
CA GLN A 132 -13.28 13.28 2.73
C GLN A 132 -12.22 12.43 1.99
N ASP A 133 -12.27 12.43 0.66
CA ASP A 133 -11.45 11.57 -0.21
C ASP A 133 -10.17 12.23 -0.74
N GLY A 134 -9.94 13.50 -0.44
CA GLY A 134 -8.75 14.24 -0.85
C GLY A 134 -7.51 13.92 0.01
N ALA A 135 -6.35 14.25 -0.50
CA ALA A 135 -5.09 14.12 0.22
C ALA A 135 -4.10 15.24 -0.17
N PRO A 136 -3.24 15.68 0.76
CA PRO A 136 -2.18 16.64 0.44
C PRO A 136 -1.16 16.05 -0.53
N SER A 137 -0.30 16.88 -1.10
CA SER A 137 0.86 16.43 -1.86
C SER A 137 1.76 15.55 -0.99
N GLY A 138 2.39 14.55 -1.60
CA GLY A 138 3.24 13.59 -0.88
C GLY A 138 4.69 13.66 -1.32
N ASN A 139 5.63 13.65 -0.37
CA ASN A 139 7.04 13.44 -0.64
C ASN A 139 7.36 11.95 -0.61
N PHE A 140 8.29 11.50 -1.46
CA PHE A 140 8.75 10.12 -1.48
C PHE A 140 9.34 9.72 -0.11
N VAL A 141 8.93 8.56 0.39
CA VAL A 141 9.44 7.99 1.63
C VAL A 141 10.33 6.78 1.34
N LYS A 142 9.81 5.79 0.64
CA LYS A 142 10.54 4.56 0.29
C LYS A 142 9.89 3.83 -0.88
N SER A 143 10.69 3.03 -1.58
CA SER A 143 10.19 1.99 -2.47
C SER A 143 10.35 0.62 -1.81
N TYR A 144 9.43 -0.29 -2.07
CA TYR A 144 9.44 -1.64 -1.54
C TYR A 144 8.66 -2.60 -2.43
N ILE A 145 8.87 -3.88 -2.20
CA ILE A 145 8.12 -4.96 -2.84
C ILE A 145 7.22 -5.56 -1.77
N ASP A 146 5.95 -5.73 -2.07
CA ASP A 146 5.02 -6.39 -1.15
C ASP A 146 5.05 -7.94 -1.29
N GLU A 147 4.32 -8.63 -0.40
CA GLU A 147 4.25 -10.10 -0.39
C GLU A 147 3.63 -10.70 -1.67
N ASN A 148 2.93 -9.88 -2.44
CA ASN A 148 2.37 -10.26 -3.74
C ASN A 148 3.32 -9.98 -4.91
N GLY A 149 4.53 -9.52 -4.62
CA GLY A 149 5.53 -9.18 -5.62
C GLY A 149 5.24 -7.86 -6.35
N VAL A 150 4.37 -7.00 -5.82
CA VAL A 150 4.09 -5.70 -6.39
C VAL A 150 5.15 -4.70 -5.93
N VAL A 151 5.78 -4.02 -6.88
CA VAL A 151 6.76 -2.97 -6.65
C VAL A 151 6.03 -1.67 -6.46
N LYS A 152 6.18 -1.06 -5.28
CA LYS A 152 5.46 0.14 -4.87
C LYS A 152 6.41 1.22 -4.36
N ALA A 153 6.01 2.48 -4.52
CA ALA A 153 6.56 3.61 -3.79
C ALA A 153 5.54 4.15 -2.80
N SER A 154 5.97 4.39 -1.57
CA SER A 154 5.17 5.00 -0.51
C SER A 154 5.53 6.47 -0.36
N TYR A 155 4.52 7.31 -0.14
CA TYR A 155 4.63 8.76 0.01
C TYR A 155 4.14 9.22 1.38
N SER A 156 4.58 10.40 1.81
CA SER A 156 4.29 10.95 3.13
C SER A 156 2.81 11.24 3.39
N ASN A 157 2.00 11.34 2.34
CA ASN A 157 0.54 11.52 2.41
C ASN A 157 -0.24 10.20 2.54
N GLY A 158 0.47 9.05 2.67
CA GLY A 158 -0.13 7.72 2.76
C GLY A 158 -0.46 7.09 1.40
N ASN A 159 -0.28 7.81 0.29
CA ASN A 159 -0.51 7.25 -1.03
C ASN A 159 0.63 6.31 -1.46
N GLU A 160 0.27 5.31 -2.26
CA GLU A 160 1.20 4.36 -2.85
C GLU A 160 1.11 4.42 -4.38
N LEU A 161 2.26 4.52 -5.03
CA LEU A 161 2.38 4.42 -6.49
C LEU A 161 2.85 3.01 -6.84
N VAL A 162 2.13 2.33 -7.72
CA VAL A 162 2.48 0.98 -8.20
C VAL A 162 3.28 1.11 -9.49
N TYR A 163 4.50 0.57 -9.51
CA TYR A 163 5.35 0.53 -10.71
C TYR A 163 5.13 -0.73 -11.55
N GLY A 164 4.81 -1.85 -10.90
CA GLY A 164 4.61 -3.10 -11.59
C GLY A 164 4.58 -4.29 -10.65
N LYS A 165 4.55 -5.50 -11.22
CA LYS A 165 4.57 -6.75 -10.47
C LYS A 165 5.70 -7.64 -10.97
N LEU A 166 6.50 -8.19 -10.07
CA LEU A 166 7.56 -9.14 -10.41
C LEU A 166 6.97 -10.40 -11.01
N ALA A 167 7.55 -10.87 -12.11
CA ALA A 167 7.18 -12.15 -12.69
C ALA A 167 7.88 -13.28 -11.95
N LEU A 168 7.12 -14.25 -11.45
CA LEU A 168 7.64 -15.48 -10.87
C LEU A 168 7.48 -16.61 -11.88
N VAL A 169 8.58 -17.32 -12.14
CA VAL A 169 8.64 -18.44 -13.09
C VAL A 169 8.88 -19.72 -12.33
N GLY A 170 8.03 -20.72 -12.56
CA GLY A 170 8.23 -22.10 -12.12
C GLY A 170 8.76 -22.96 -13.25
N PHE A 171 9.57 -23.95 -12.90
CA PHE A 171 10.11 -24.96 -13.82
C PHE A 171 9.62 -26.34 -13.39
N GLU A 172 9.44 -27.24 -14.36
CA GLU A 172 9.04 -28.63 -14.06
C GLU A 172 10.09 -29.36 -13.24
N SER A 173 11.37 -29.10 -13.50
CA SER A 173 12.52 -29.67 -12.79
C SER A 173 13.50 -28.59 -12.37
N ALA A 174 13.16 -27.87 -11.29
CA ALA A 174 13.98 -26.76 -10.78
C ALA A 174 15.39 -27.20 -10.33
N ASP A 175 15.57 -28.47 -9.93
CA ASP A 175 16.87 -29.04 -9.52
C ASP A 175 17.89 -29.10 -10.65
N ASN A 176 17.44 -29.07 -11.91
CA ASN A 176 18.27 -29.06 -13.10
C ASN A 176 18.66 -27.67 -13.60
N LEU A 177 18.34 -26.65 -12.85
CA LEU A 177 18.80 -25.27 -13.13
C LEU A 177 20.32 -25.20 -12.90
N ILE A 178 21.02 -24.55 -13.82
CA ILE A 178 22.46 -24.36 -13.75
C ILE A 178 22.78 -23.06 -12.99
N PRO A 179 23.47 -23.11 -11.84
CA PRO A 179 23.91 -21.91 -11.17
C PRO A 179 25.00 -21.21 -12.00
N VAL A 180 24.78 -19.97 -12.38
CA VAL A 180 25.71 -19.20 -13.23
C VAL A 180 26.58 -18.30 -12.37
N ASN A 181 26.00 -17.54 -11.46
CA ASN A 181 26.73 -16.64 -10.58
C ASN A 181 25.84 -16.17 -9.41
N ASN A 182 26.42 -16.09 -8.20
CA ASN A 182 25.71 -15.68 -6.99
C ASN A 182 24.38 -16.40 -6.81
N THR A 183 23.27 -15.69 -6.99
CA THR A 183 21.88 -16.20 -6.88
C THR A 183 21.21 -16.36 -8.24
N LEU A 184 21.97 -16.30 -9.34
CA LEU A 184 21.44 -16.42 -10.69
C LEU A 184 21.49 -17.86 -11.18
N PHE A 185 20.42 -18.28 -11.85
CA PHE A 185 20.28 -19.61 -12.45
C PHE A 185 19.92 -19.48 -13.93
N GLU A 186 20.44 -20.38 -14.73
CA GLU A 186 20.13 -20.49 -16.16
C GLU A 186 19.35 -21.78 -16.39
N ALA A 187 18.32 -21.71 -17.24
CA ALA A 187 17.54 -22.86 -17.61
C ALA A 187 18.32 -23.73 -18.63
N SER A 188 18.39 -25.03 -18.39
CA SER A 188 18.95 -26.02 -19.31
C SER A 188 17.82 -26.75 -20.06
N ASN A 189 18.20 -27.59 -21.06
CA ASN A 189 17.22 -28.42 -21.75
C ASN A 189 16.53 -29.44 -20.82
N ASP A 190 17.15 -29.77 -19.68
CA ASP A 190 16.65 -30.75 -18.71
C ASP A 190 15.74 -30.11 -17.64
N THR A 191 15.58 -28.78 -17.63
CA THR A 191 14.68 -28.10 -16.69
C THR A 191 13.19 -28.23 -17.05
N GLY A 192 12.90 -28.69 -18.27
CA GLY A 192 11.53 -28.80 -18.78
C GLY A 192 10.89 -27.44 -19.09
N ALA A 193 9.57 -27.44 -19.25
CA ALA A 193 8.83 -26.25 -19.61
C ALA A 193 8.77 -25.26 -18.44
N SER A 194 8.95 -23.98 -18.75
CA SER A 194 8.76 -22.89 -17.79
C SER A 194 7.33 -22.36 -17.85
N HIS A 195 6.76 -22.03 -16.70
CA HIS A 195 5.43 -21.41 -16.61
C HIS A 195 5.43 -20.26 -15.60
N TYR A 196 4.62 -19.22 -15.87
CA TYR A 196 4.45 -18.14 -14.89
C TYR A 196 3.55 -18.59 -13.75
N VAL A 197 4.07 -18.52 -12.53
CA VAL A 197 3.35 -18.90 -11.29
C VAL A 197 2.38 -17.81 -10.90
N ASN A 198 2.76 -16.54 -11.13
CA ASN A 198 1.95 -15.38 -10.80
C ASN A 198 1.38 -14.72 -12.06
N GLY A 199 0.15 -15.04 -12.43
CA GLY A 199 -0.60 -14.19 -13.36
C GLY A 199 -1.03 -12.87 -12.71
N PRO A 200 -1.52 -11.89 -13.48
CA PRO A 200 -2.00 -10.60 -12.95
C PRO A 200 -3.05 -10.77 -11.84
N ASP A 201 -3.86 -11.83 -11.91
CA ASP A 201 -4.96 -12.11 -10.99
C ASP A 201 -4.64 -13.19 -9.94
N LYS A 202 -3.42 -13.73 -9.92
CA LYS A 202 -3.03 -14.77 -8.95
C LYS A 202 -2.33 -14.15 -7.74
N ASN A 203 -2.83 -14.47 -6.56
CA ASN A 203 -2.18 -14.16 -5.30
C ASN A 203 -0.98 -15.10 -5.12
N ILE A 204 0.21 -14.54 -4.89
CA ILE A 204 1.46 -15.27 -4.64
C ILE A 204 1.87 -15.19 -3.16
N ALA A 205 0.94 -14.84 -2.28
CA ALA A 205 1.22 -14.82 -0.85
C ALA A 205 1.92 -16.12 -0.41
N ASN A 206 3.00 -15.99 0.33
CA ASN A 206 3.90 -17.05 0.79
C ASN A 206 4.89 -17.63 -0.26
N LEU A 207 4.86 -17.18 -1.52
CA LEU A 207 5.88 -17.57 -2.51
C LEU A 207 7.05 -16.57 -2.57
N LEU A 208 6.83 -15.34 -2.12
CA LEU A 208 7.83 -14.29 -2.04
C LEU A 208 7.91 -13.76 -0.62
N GLN A 209 9.12 -13.71 -0.07
CA GLN A 209 9.39 -13.05 1.20
C GLN A 209 10.24 -11.80 0.93
N PRO A 210 9.63 -10.62 0.87
CA PRO A 210 10.34 -9.38 0.59
C PRO A 210 11.23 -8.98 1.78
N GLN A 211 12.26 -8.21 1.51
CA GLN A 211 13.19 -7.67 2.51
C GLN A 211 13.92 -8.74 3.33
N ALA A 212 14.03 -9.95 2.80
CA ALA A 212 14.73 -11.07 3.41
C ALA A 212 15.84 -11.59 2.51
N VAL A 213 16.87 -12.14 3.11
CA VAL A 213 17.95 -12.86 2.42
C VAL A 213 17.90 -14.30 2.89
N GLU A 214 17.93 -15.24 1.95
CA GLU A 214 17.95 -16.66 2.28
C GLU A 214 19.25 -17.02 3.02
N ALA A 215 19.11 -17.60 4.21
CA ALA A 215 20.24 -18.13 4.96
C ALA A 215 20.62 -19.53 4.46
N SER A 216 21.89 -19.88 4.57
CA SER A 216 22.34 -21.24 4.24
C SER A 216 21.66 -22.27 5.14
N ALA A 217 21.05 -23.29 4.53
CA ALA A 217 20.48 -24.44 5.24
C ALA A 217 21.54 -25.47 5.67
N VAL A 218 22.82 -25.27 5.31
CA VAL A 218 23.91 -26.18 5.65
C VAL A 218 24.25 -26.08 7.12
N ASN A 219 24.09 -27.20 7.83
CA ASN A 219 24.55 -27.32 9.21
C ASN A 219 26.04 -27.68 9.20
N VAL A 220 26.87 -26.68 9.54
CA VAL A 220 28.34 -26.80 9.53
C VAL A 220 28.83 -27.93 10.45
N GLU A 221 28.19 -28.12 11.62
CA GLU A 221 28.56 -29.17 12.58
C GLU A 221 28.34 -30.56 11.99
N SER A 222 27.21 -30.78 11.30
CA SER A 222 26.90 -32.03 10.60
C SER A 222 27.91 -32.33 9.48
N GLU A 223 28.27 -31.29 8.72
CA GLU A 223 29.24 -31.47 7.62
C GLU A 223 30.65 -31.73 8.14
N PHE A 224 31.06 -31.08 9.24
CA PHE A 224 32.33 -31.45 9.90
C PHE A 224 32.32 -32.89 10.46
N ALA A 225 31.20 -33.33 11.05
CA ALA A 225 31.10 -34.70 11.52
C ALA A 225 31.24 -35.72 10.36
N LYS A 226 30.57 -35.46 9.24
CA LYS A 226 30.72 -36.29 8.02
C LYS A 226 32.15 -36.25 7.49
N MET A 227 32.81 -35.11 7.47
CA MET A 227 34.20 -34.97 7.04
C MET A 227 35.14 -35.83 7.91
N ILE A 228 34.97 -35.81 9.23
CA ILE A 228 35.77 -36.63 10.16
C ILE A 228 35.56 -38.13 9.88
N VAL A 229 34.30 -38.56 9.64
CA VAL A 229 33.98 -39.93 9.31
C VAL A 229 34.66 -40.36 8.01
N VAL A 230 34.59 -39.54 6.97
CA VAL A 230 35.24 -39.80 5.67
C VAL A 230 36.76 -39.85 5.80
N GLN A 231 37.36 -38.91 6.55
CA GLN A 231 38.80 -38.92 6.82
C GLN A 231 39.26 -40.18 7.54
N ARG A 232 38.49 -40.63 8.56
CA ARG A 232 38.78 -41.90 9.27
C ARG A 232 38.65 -43.11 8.33
N ALA A 233 37.59 -43.16 7.51
CA ALA A 233 37.41 -44.24 6.52
C ALA A 233 38.55 -44.25 5.50
N TYR A 234 39.01 -43.12 5.01
CA TYR A 234 40.17 -43.02 4.12
C TYR A 234 41.45 -43.50 4.81
N SER A 235 41.70 -43.10 6.06
CA SER A 235 42.88 -43.54 6.84
C SER A 235 42.86 -45.05 7.05
N LEU A 236 41.71 -45.65 7.39
CA LEU A 236 41.58 -47.10 7.57
C LEU A 236 41.83 -47.86 6.27
N ASN A 237 41.29 -47.36 5.14
CA ASN A 237 41.55 -47.94 3.82
C ASN A 237 43.05 -47.88 3.47
N THR A 238 43.70 -46.76 3.76
CA THR A 238 45.15 -46.62 3.53
C THR A 238 45.96 -47.60 4.39
N GLN A 239 45.61 -47.76 5.67
CA GLN A 239 46.26 -48.74 6.56
C GLN A 239 46.05 -50.18 6.07
N SER A 240 44.84 -50.51 5.61
CA SER A 240 44.55 -51.82 5.04
C SER A 240 45.37 -52.09 3.78
N PHE A 241 45.50 -51.06 2.93
CA PHE A 241 46.34 -51.16 1.73
C PHE A 241 47.82 -51.35 2.06
N THR A 242 48.32 -50.60 3.06
CA THR A 242 49.72 -50.74 3.52
C THR A 242 49.96 -52.11 4.12
N ALA A 243 49.09 -52.65 4.96
CA ALA A 243 49.19 -53.97 5.53
C ALA A 243 49.17 -55.08 4.45
N ASN A 244 48.34 -54.88 3.42
CA ASN A 244 48.33 -55.83 2.27
C ASN A 244 49.65 -55.81 1.48
N ASN A 245 50.25 -54.64 1.27
CA ASN A 245 51.57 -54.51 0.63
C ASN A 245 52.66 -55.11 1.48
N GLU A 246 52.67 -54.98 2.79
CA GLU A 246 53.63 -55.58 3.70
C GLU A 246 53.53 -57.11 3.69
N MET A 247 52.29 -57.64 3.66
CA MET A 247 52.07 -59.10 3.50
C MET A 247 52.62 -59.62 2.17
N LEU A 248 52.37 -58.93 1.06
CA LEU A 248 52.88 -59.26 -0.25
C LEU A 248 54.43 -59.27 -0.28
N GLN A 249 55.06 -58.25 0.34
CA GLN A 249 56.53 -58.20 0.46
C GLN A 249 57.06 -59.33 1.29
N THR A 250 56.39 -59.71 2.39
CA THR A 250 56.77 -60.84 3.22
C THR A 250 56.71 -62.20 2.43
N ILE A 251 55.65 -62.37 1.64
CA ILE A 251 55.48 -63.54 0.77
C ILE A 251 56.56 -63.61 -0.29
N VAL A 252 56.91 -62.51 -0.91
CA VAL A 252 57.99 -62.46 -1.94
C VAL A 252 59.33 -62.75 -1.31
N ASN A 253 59.61 -62.26 -0.09
CA ASN A 253 60.87 -62.54 0.62
C ASN A 253 61.00 -63.97 1.16
N LEU A 254 59.89 -64.71 1.34
CA LEU A 254 59.89 -66.10 1.73
C LEU A 254 60.20 -67.04 0.57
N LYS A 255 60.21 -66.56 -0.67
CA LYS A 255 60.48 -67.36 -1.90
C LYS A 255 61.91 -67.22 -2.39
N THR A 256 62.77 -66.47 -1.71
CA THR A 256 64.22 -66.41 -1.92
C THR A 256 64.93 -67.18 -0.83
#